data_a1d4445d2fe74cad2ceabe18af17fc9d
#
_entry.id   a1d4445d2fe74cad2ceabe18af17fc9d
#
_cell.length_a   1.000
_cell.length_b   1.000
_cell.length_c   1.000
_cell.angle_alpha   90.00
_cell.angle_beta   90.00
_cell.angle_gamma   90.00
#
_symmetry.space_group_name_H-M   'P 1'
#
loop_
_entity.id
_entity.type
_entity.pdbx_description
1 polymer ?
#
loop_
_entity_poly.entity_id
_entity_poly.type
_entity_poly.pdbx_seq_one_letter_code
_entity_poly.pdbx_strand_id
1 'polypeptide(L)'
;MSFKLTILGCSSAVPDLDKHPSSQLLNSNENLFLIDCGEGTQLRLRERNINFQRISHVLISHLHGDHFYGLIGLINSMHLLGRKKELHIFSHFELKNIISSQLQVASTILNYPLFFHEIPKDSEEVIFENDEIIIENI
;
A
#
# COMPACT_ATOMS: atom_id res chain seq x y z
N MET A 1 -4.37 20.52 -12.71
CA MET A 1 -3.96 19.10 -12.55
C MET A 1 -2.77 19.03 -11.61
N SER A 2 -2.85 18.22 -10.56
CA SER A 2 -1.75 17.99 -9.62
C SER A 2 -1.31 16.53 -9.72
N PHE A 3 -0.05 16.31 -10.10
CA PHE A 3 0.56 15.00 -10.17
C PHE A 3 1.91 15.07 -9.45
N LYS A 4 2.04 14.32 -8.34
CA LYS A 4 3.24 14.35 -7.49
C LYS A 4 3.61 12.94 -7.03
N LEU A 5 4.84 12.54 -7.28
CA LEU A 5 5.43 11.34 -6.71
C LEU A 5 6.35 11.72 -5.54
N THR A 6 6.12 11.09 -4.41
CA THR A 6 6.96 11.26 -3.20
C THR A 6 7.64 9.95 -2.88
N ILE A 7 8.96 9.93 -2.85
CA ILE A 7 9.73 8.75 -2.43
C ILE A 7 9.77 8.73 -0.89
N LEU A 8 9.20 7.70 -0.31
CA LEU A 8 9.18 7.47 1.14
C LEU A 8 10.33 6.56 1.57
N GLY A 9 10.68 5.60 0.73
CA GLY A 9 11.78 4.68 0.93
C GLY A 9 12.30 4.12 -0.39
N CYS A 10 13.59 3.93 -0.51
CA CYS A 10 14.25 3.39 -1.71
C CYS A 10 15.52 2.59 -1.37
N SER A 11 15.67 2.14 -0.13
CA SER A 11 16.79 1.30 0.28
C SER A 11 16.50 -0.19 0.03
N SER A 12 17.51 -1.00 0.24
CA SER A 12 17.42 -2.46 0.19
C SER A 12 16.64 -3.03 1.40
N ALA A 13 16.57 -4.34 1.50
CA ALA A 13 15.71 -5.08 2.42
C ALA A 13 15.90 -4.77 3.91
N VAL A 14 17.07 -4.31 4.35
CA VAL A 14 17.32 -3.98 5.76
C VAL A 14 17.01 -2.51 5.98
N PRO A 15 16.01 -2.18 6.82
CA PRO A 15 15.74 -0.79 7.18
C PRO A 15 16.85 -0.22 8.04
N ASP A 16 17.12 1.06 7.87
CA ASP A 16 18.05 1.85 8.68
C ASP A 16 17.31 3.10 9.18
N LEU A 17 17.89 3.79 10.16
CA LEU A 17 17.28 4.97 10.76
C LEU A 17 16.93 6.05 9.72
N ASP A 18 17.81 6.25 8.74
CA ASP A 18 17.64 7.25 7.69
C ASP A 18 17.23 6.70 6.32
N LYS A 19 17.20 5.36 6.19
CA LYS A 19 16.91 4.67 4.92
C LYS A 19 15.88 3.60 5.13
N HIS A 20 14.77 3.72 4.42
CA HIS A 20 13.63 2.81 4.53
C HIS A 20 13.48 1.97 3.27
N PRO A 21 12.96 0.74 3.38
CA PRO A 21 12.64 -0.11 2.24
C PRO A 21 11.64 0.54 1.28
N SER A 22 11.42 -0.09 0.15
CA SER A 22 10.65 0.47 -0.96
C SER A 22 9.27 0.95 -0.56
N SER A 23 9.01 2.22 -0.81
CA SER A 23 7.69 2.82 -0.66
C SER A 23 7.63 4.17 -1.39
N GLN A 24 6.60 4.39 -2.18
CA GLN A 24 6.37 5.62 -2.92
C GLN A 24 4.90 6.03 -2.79
N LEU A 25 4.64 7.31 -2.70
CA LEU A 25 3.29 7.86 -2.69
C LEU A 25 3.05 8.69 -3.94
N LEU A 26 2.10 8.26 -4.74
CA LEU A 26 1.59 9.02 -5.87
C LEU A 26 0.34 9.79 -5.44
N ASN A 27 0.36 11.10 -5.65
CA ASN A 27 -0.81 11.96 -5.56
C ASN A 27 -1.22 12.38 -6.97
N SER A 28 -2.38 11.96 -7.41
CA SER A 28 -3.02 12.41 -8.65
C SER A 28 -4.32 13.11 -8.30
N ASN A 29 -4.33 14.43 -8.42
CA ASN A 29 -5.50 15.28 -8.09
C ASN A 29 -6.15 14.94 -6.74
N GLU A 30 -5.34 14.87 -5.69
CA GLU A 30 -5.73 14.52 -4.32
C GLU A 30 -6.12 13.04 -4.09
N ASN A 31 -6.06 12.19 -5.12
CA ASN A 31 -6.16 10.73 -4.97
C ASN A 31 -4.79 10.15 -4.63
N LEU A 32 -4.70 9.47 -3.50
CA LEU A 32 -3.44 8.93 -2.99
C LEU A 32 -3.32 7.43 -3.28
N PHE A 33 -2.25 7.08 -3.99
CA PHE A 33 -1.86 5.71 -4.30
C PHE A 33 -0.52 5.42 -3.62
N LEU A 34 -0.47 4.37 -2.83
CA LEU A 34 0.77 3.90 -2.23
C LEU A 34 1.35 2.78 -3.10
N ILE A 35 2.58 2.95 -3.57
CA ILE A 35 3.30 1.97 -4.39
C ILE A 35 4.38 1.35 -3.52
N ASP A 36 4.26 0.08 -3.24
CA ASP A 36 4.97 -0.67 -2.23
C ASP A 36 4.79 -0.12 -0.80
N CYS A 37 4.94 -0.98 0.16
CA CYS A 37 4.75 -0.66 1.57
C CYS A 37 5.75 -1.44 2.42
N GLY A 38 7.01 -1.08 2.30
CA GLY A 38 8.09 -1.66 3.09
C GLY A 38 7.96 -1.31 4.57
N GLU A 39 8.75 -1.97 5.39
CA GLU A 39 8.77 -1.76 6.83
C GLU A 39 9.03 -0.28 7.17
N GLY A 40 8.23 0.27 8.08
CA GLY A 40 8.33 1.65 8.52
C GLY A 40 7.63 2.68 7.63
N THR A 41 6.95 2.27 6.56
CA THR A 41 6.25 3.20 5.64
C THR A 41 5.28 4.13 6.37
N GLN A 42 4.49 3.63 7.32
CA GLN A 42 3.55 4.48 8.06
C GLN A 42 4.24 5.58 8.89
N LEU A 43 5.43 5.31 9.40
CA LEU A 43 6.22 6.33 10.11
C LEU A 43 6.71 7.40 9.15
N ARG A 44 7.18 7.03 7.97
CA ARG A 44 7.59 7.97 6.93
C ARG A 44 6.44 8.86 6.45
N LEU A 45 5.24 8.30 6.31
CA LEU A 45 4.04 9.09 6.01
C LEU A 45 3.77 10.13 7.10
N ARG A 46 3.87 9.74 8.38
CA ARG A 46 3.69 10.63 9.53
C ARG A 46 4.75 11.71 9.60
N GLU A 47 6.03 11.38 9.45
CA GLU A 47 7.13 12.36 9.43
C GLU A 47 6.94 13.45 8.37
N ARG A 48 6.27 13.12 7.27
CA ARG A 48 5.96 14.05 6.18
C ARG A 48 4.59 14.72 6.33
N ASN A 49 3.93 14.55 7.47
CA ASN A 49 2.57 15.05 7.72
C ASN A 49 1.54 14.61 6.68
N ILE A 50 1.71 13.40 6.12
CA ILE A 50 0.76 12.83 5.17
C ILE A 50 -0.29 12.05 5.94
N ASN A 51 -1.56 12.42 5.76
CA ASN A 51 -2.66 11.68 6.35
C ASN A 51 -2.87 10.37 5.57
N PHE A 52 -2.38 9.25 6.08
CA PHE A 52 -2.47 7.94 5.44
C PHE A 52 -3.90 7.41 5.36
N GLN A 53 -4.86 7.95 6.13
CA GLN A 53 -6.28 7.60 5.97
C GLN A 53 -6.85 8.02 4.61
N ARG A 54 -6.17 8.91 3.89
CA ARG A 54 -6.55 9.33 2.54
C ARG A 54 -6.07 8.38 1.44
N ILE A 55 -5.16 7.46 1.75
CA ILE A 55 -4.72 6.45 0.78
C ILE A 55 -5.90 5.54 0.47
N SER A 56 -6.24 5.44 -0.81
CA SER A 56 -7.35 4.63 -1.31
C SER A 56 -6.90 3.34 -1.97
N HIS A 57 -5.70 3.34 -2.54
CA HIS A 57 -5.14 2.24 -3.30
C HIS A 57 -3.71 1.96 -2.86
N VAL A 58 -3.37 0.69 -2.69
CA VAL A 58 -2.02 0.18 -2.43
C VAL A 58 -1.66 -0.79 -3.53
N LEU A 59 -0.53 -0.56 -4.20
CA LEU A 59 -0.02 -1.41 -5.26
C LEU A 59 1.28 -2.04 -4.79
N ILE A 60 1.33 -3.37 -4.74
CA ILE A 60 2.52 -4.12 -4.35
C ILE A 60 3.15 -4.73 -5.59
N SER A 61 4.34 -4.29 -5.92
CA SER A 61 5.03 -4.67 -7.15
C SER A 61 5.39 -6.15 -7.21
N HIS A 62 5.87 -6.70 -6.10
CA HIS A 62 6.17 -8.12 -5.94
C HIS A 62 6.29 -8.51 -4.47
N LEU A 63 6.35 -9.80 -4.16
CA LEU A 63 6.25 -10.32 -2.80
C LEU A 63 7.62 -10.62 -2.14
N HIS A 64 8.65 -9.79 -2.40
CA HIS A 64 9.78 -9.70 -1.49
C HIS A 64 9.38 -8.84 -0.28
N GLY A 65 9.82 -9.23 0.91
CA GLY A 65 9.34 -8.64 2.15
C GLY A 65 9.55 -7.14 2.29
N ASP A 66 10.64 -6.63 1.77
CA ASP A 66 10.96 -5.20 1.74
C ASP A 66 9.97 -4.34 0.94
N HIS A 67 9.06 -4.96 0.19
CA HIS A 67 7.99 -4.29 -0.55
C HIS A 67 6.63 -4.32 0.15
N PHE A 68 6.43 -5.15 1.18
CA PHE A 68 5.10 -5.25 1.82
C PHE A 68 5.09 -5.49 3.34
N TYR A 69 6.23 -5.68 4.01
CA TYR A 69 6.24 -5.95 5.46
C TYR A 69 5.63 -4.84 6.31
N GLY A 70 5.54 -3.61 5.81
CA GLY A 70 4.85 -2.51 6.47
C GLY A 70 3.33 -2.51 6.30
N LEU A 71 2.79 -3.33 5.40
CA LEU A 71 1.39 -3.25 4.99
C LEU A 71 0.42 -3.65 6.11
N ILE A 72 0.67 -4.75 6.80
CA ILE A 72 -0.22 -5.20 7.90
C ILE A 72 -0.28 -4.15 9.02
N GLY A 73 0.85 -3.55 9.36
CA GLY A 73 0.90 -2.48 10.35
C GLY A 73 0.10 -1.24 9.91
N LEU A 74 0.19 -0.85 8.66
CA LEU A 74 -0.59 0.26 8.09
C LEU A 74 -2.09 -0.04 8.10
N ILE A 75 -2.51 -1.23 7.66
CA ILE A 75 -3.90 -1.68 7.68
C ILE A 75 -4.47 -1.63 9.10
N ASN A 76 -3.72 -2.12 10.07
CA ASN A 76 -4.13 -2.12 11.47
C ASN A 76 -4.20 -0.71 12.05
N SER A 77 -3.24 0.16 11.74
CA SER A 77 -3.28 1.56 12.18
C SER A 77 -4.47 2.31 11.60
N MET A 78 -4.79 2.09 10.33
CA MET A 78 -6.00 2.64 9.69
C MET A 78 -7.28 2.20 10.43
N HIS A 79 -7.36 0.92 10.81
CA HIS A 79 -8.47 0.36 11.59
C HIS A 79 -8.58 1.02 12.98
N LEU A 80 -7.50 1.04 13.74
CA LEU A 80 -7.47 1.58 15.10
C LEU A 80 -7.79 3.09 15.14
N LEU A 81 -7.46 3.81 14.09
CA LEU A 81 -7.75 5.25 13.94
C LEU A 81 -9.10 5.54 13.27
N GLY A 82 -9.96 4.53 13.16
CA GLY A 82 -11.37 4.71 12.83
C GLY A 82 -11.70 4.80 11.34
N ARG A 83 -10.85 4.24 10.46
CA ARG A 83 -11.16 4.19 9.03
C ARG A 83 -12.51 3.53 8.77
N LYS A 84 -13.29 4.11 7.86
CA LYS A 84 -14.55 3.55 7.34
C LYS A 84 -14.54 3.37 5.83
N LYS A 85 -13.71 4.14 5.12
CA LYS A 85 -13.60 4.05 3.67
C LYS A 85 -12.89 2.76 3.26
N GLU A 86 -13.32 2.19 2.16
CA GLU A 86 -12.69 1.03 1.54
C GLU A 86 -11.21 1.29 1.22
N LEU A 87 -10.42 0.22 1.26
CA LEU A 87 -9.03 0.18 0.82
C LEU A 87 -8.88 -0.90 -0.23
N HIS A 88 -8.30 -0.54 -1.36
CA HIS A 88 -8.03 -1.45 -2.46
C HIS A 88 -6.54 -1.82 -2.49
N ILE A 89 -6.24 -3.11 -2.51
CA ILE A 89 -4.88 -3.64 -2.59
C ILE A 89 -4.72 -4.42 -3.88
N PHE A 90 -3.77 -4.02 -4.68
CA PHE A 90 -3.37 -4.67 -5.93
C PHE A 90 -2.07 -5.42 -5.70
N SER A 91 -2.08 -6.74 -5.84
CA SER A 91 -0.92 -7.59 -5.59
C SER A 91 -1.09 -8.96 -6.24
N HIS A 92 -0.05 -9.77 -6.20
CA HIS A 92 -0.19 -11.20 -6.45
C HIS A 92 -1.08 -11.84 -5.37
N PHE A 93 -1.80 -12.90 -5.74
CA PHE A 93 -2.89 -13.46 -4.92
C PHE A 93 -2.44 -13.96 -3.52
N GLU A 94 -1.18 -14.37 -3.39
CA GLU A 94 -0.64 -14.91 -2.14
C GLU A 94 -0.72 -13.90 -0.99
N LEU A 95 -0.62 -12.59 -1.29
CA LEU A 95 -0.67 -11.53 -0.28
C LEU A 95 -2.00 -11.50 0.47
N LYS A 96 -3.10 -11.75 -0.22
CA LYS A 96 -4.43 -11.85 0.41
C LYS A 96 -4.44 -12.88 1.54
N ASN A 97 -3.85 -14.06 1.31
CA ASN A 97 -3.79 -15.11 2.29
C ASN A 97 -2.93 -14.73 3.51
N ILE A 98 -1.80 -14.07 3.25
CA ILE A 98 -0.89 -13.59 4.29
C ILE A 98 -1.60 -12.58 5.19
N ILE A 99 -2.17 -11.53 4.62
CA ILE A 99 -2.86 -10.48 5.37
C ILE A 99 -4.07 -11.04 6.12
N SER A 100 -4.88 -11.87 5.47
CA SER A 100 -6.05 -12.50 6.09
C SER A 100 -5.66 -13.36 7.29
N SER A 101 -4.60 -14.15 7.16
CA SER A 101 -4.07 -14.97 8.26
C SER A 101 -3.57 -14.13 9.43
N GLN A 102 -2.86 -13.04 9.15
CA GLN A 102 -2.37 -12.13 10.19
C GLN A 102 -3.51 -11.46 10.95
N LEU A 103 -4.55 -10.99 10.24
CA LEU A 103 -5.73 -10.41 10.87
C LEU A 103 -6.48 -11.44 11.72
N GLN A 104 -6.64 -12.66 11.23
CA GLN A 104 -7.30 -13.75 11.94
C GLN A 104 -6.56 -14.12 13.24
N VAL A 105 -5.25 -14.30 13.18
CA VAL A 105 -4.42 -14.63 14.36
C VAL A 105 -4.47 -13.51 15.40
N ALA A 106 -4.49 -12.26 14.95
CA ALA A 106 -4.61 -11.08 15.82
C ALA A 106 -6.04 -10.84 16.31
N SER A 107 -7.01 -11.66 15.93
CA SER A 107 -8.45 -11.48 16.23
C SER A 107 -8.97 -10.09 15.82
N THR A 108 -8.42 -9.54 14.73
CA THR A 108 -8.78 -8.21 14.22
C THR A 108 -9.90 -8.32 13.20
N ILE A 109 -11.02 -7.65 13.48
CA ILE A 109 -12.13 -7.48 12.55
C ILE A 109 -12.10 -6.01 12.09
N LEU A 110 -11.74 -5.78 10.81
CA LEU A 110 -11.60 -4.43 10.30
C LEU A 110 -12.95 -3.69 10.28
N ASN A 111 -12.91 -2.40 10.61
CA ASN A 111 -14.08 -1.50 10.56
C ASN A 111 -14.35 -0.95 9.16
N TYR A 112 -13.60 -1.38 8.16
CA TYR A 112 -13.71 -0.92 6.78
C TYR A 112 -13.53 -2.08 5.80
N PRO A 113 -14.09 -1.96 4.59
CA PRO A 113 -13.92 -2.96 3.55
C PRO A 113 -12.48 -2.97 3.03
N LEU A 114 -11.90 -4.16 2.93
CA LEU A 114 -10.59 -4.39 2.34
C LEU A 114 -10.76 -5.26 1.09
N PHE A 115 -10.43 -4.72 -0.08
CA PHE A 115 -10.55 -5.40 -1.36
C PHE A 115 -9.18 -5.75 -1.92
N PHE A 116 -9.00 -7.02 -2.27
CA PHE A 116 -7.80 -7.49 -2.96
C PHE A 116 -8.10 -7.68 -4.45
N HIS A 117 -7.26 -7.08 -5.28
CA HIS A 117 -7.27 -7.20 -6.73
C HIS A 117 -6.00 -7.93 -7.14
N GLU A 118 -6.15 -9.06 -7.83
CA GLU A 118 -5.01 -9.84 -8.28
C GLU A 118 -4.30 -9.17 -9.44
N ILE A 119 -2.97 -9.06 -9.33
CA ILE A 119 -2.08 -8.72 -10.44
C ILE A 119 -1.55 -10.04 -11.01
N PRO A 120 -1.87 -10.40 -12.25
CA PRO A 120 -1.37 -11.62 -12.87
C PRO A 120 0.14 -11.53 -13.10
N LYS A 121 0.82 -12.68 -12.98
CA LYS A 121 2.30 -12.74 -13.04
C LYS A 121 2.86 -12.65 -14.47
N ASP A 122 2.09 -13.09 -15.44
CA ASP A 122 2.58 -13.36 -16.79
C ASP A 122 1.79 -12.63 -17.90
N SER A 123 1.06 -11.58 -17.57
CA SER A 123 0.31 -10.79 -18.55
C SER A 123 0.47 -9.30 -18.34
N GLU A 124 0.62 -8.60 -19.44
CA GLU A 124 0.55 -7.14 -19.46
C GLU A 124 -0.93 -6.75 -19.53
N GLU A 125 -1.43 -6.06 -18.52
CA GLU A 125 -2.81 -5.58 -18.53
C GLU A 125 -3.00 -4.34 -17.68
N VAL A 126 -4.05 -3.61 -17.99
CA VAL A 126 -4.51 -2.48 -17.17
C VAL A 126 -5.10 -3.04 -15.88
N ILE A 127 -4.50 -2.70 -14.75
CA ILE A 127 -4.96 -3.13 -13.42
C ILE A 127 -5.85 -2.09 -12.74
N PHE A 128 -5.73 -0.83 -13.14
CA PHE A 128 -6.56 0.26 -12.68
C PHE A 128 -6.65 1.37 -13.72
N GLU A 129 -7.84 1.92 -13.92
CA GLU A 129 -8.07 3.04 -14.81
C GLU A 129 -9.18 3.95 -14.26
N ASN A 130 -8.97 5.25 -14.36
CA ASN A 130 -9.98 6.27 -14.15
C ASN A 130 -9.75 7.42 -15.14
N ASP A 131 -10.49 8.52 -15.00
CA ASP A 131 -10.41 9.68 -15.92
C ASP A 131 -9.03 10.39 -15.89
N GLU A 132 -8.17 10.07 -14.93
CA GLU A 132 -6.92 10.80 -14.67
C GLU A 132 -5.67 9.96 -14.89
N ILE A 133 -5.72 8.67 -14.55
CA ILE A 133 -4.57 7.77 -14.61
C ILE A 133 -4.94 6.38 -15.11
N ILE A 134 -3.98 5.75 -15.76
CA ILE A 134 -3.99 4.33 -16.10
C ILE A 134 -2.79 3.71 -15.41
N ILE A 135 -2.99 2.57 -14.76
CA ILE A 135 -1.94 1.77 -14.15
C ILE A 135 -1.91 0.41 -14.82
N GLU A 136 -0.77 0.08 -15.40
CA GLU A 136 -0.55 -1.16 -16.14
C GLU A 136 0.45 -2.06 -15.40
N ASN A 137 0.23 -3.35 -15.48
CA ASN A 137 1.19 -4.38 -15.13
C ASN A 137 2.05 -4.69 -16.35
N ILE A 138 3.36 -4.69 -16.21
CA ILE A 138 4.33 -4.98 -17.29
C ILE A 138 5.31 -6.07 -16.87
#